data_965bd0353ef574bcd251809080bfa9d4
#
_entry.id   965bd0353ef574bcd251809080bfa9d4
#
_cell.length_a   1.000
_cell.length_b   1.000
_cell.length_c   1.000
_cell.angle_alpha   90.00
_cell.angle_beta   90.00
_cell.angle_gamma   90.00
#
_symmetry.space_group_name_H-M   'P 1'
#
loop_
_entity.id
_entity.type
_entity.pdbx_description
1 polymer ?
#
loop_
_entity_poly.entity_id
_entity_poly.type
_entity_poly.pdbx_seq_one_letter_code
_entity_poly.pdbx_strand_id
1 'polypeptide(L)'
;MQLSLAPRVRVERPRFAWIAIALQVVTGVLAVPVGIMFIADPSGALMGLPPGWIEATPFGSYLVPGVYLAGVNGIGMLAVAVLGVRRHWSAPWLTGALGVGLITWILVQILIMPETMILTWVFLATGFALGFVALFWLRRTGQLRLW
;
A
#
# COMPACT_ATOMS: atom_id res chain seq x y z
N MET A 1 -10.32 -38.02 -16.69
CA MET A 1 -9.21 -37.19 -16.16
C MET A 1 -9.82 -36.15 -15.21
N GLN A 2 -9.90 -36.48 -13.92
CA GLN A 2 -10.44 -35.56 -12.91
C GLN A 2 -9.31 -34.58 -12.56
N LEU A 3 -9.47 -33.34 -13.00
CA LEU A 3 -8.65 -32.21 -12.47
C LEU A 3 -9.03 -32.03 -11.01
N SER A 4 -8.26 -32.63 -10.13
CA SER A 4 -8.32 -32.36 -8.69
C SER A 4 -7.94 -30.87 -8.49
N LEU A 5 -8.95 -30.01 -8.39
CA LEU A 5 -8.76 -28.63 -7.96
C LEU A 5 -8.22 -28.72 -6.53
N ALA A 6 -6.92 -28.44 -6.37
CA ALA A 6 -6.29 -28.35 -5.07
C ALA A 6 -7.15 -27.48 -4.15
N PRO A 7 -7.41 -27.90 -2.90
CA PRO A 7 -8.26 -27.15 -1.98
C PRO A 7 -7.66 -25.75 -1.83
N ARG A 8 -8.46 -24.72 -2.13
CA ARG A 8 -8.08 -23.32 -1.87
C ARG A 8 -7.81 -23.20 -0.38
N VAL A 9 -6.54 -23.13 -0.01
CA VAL A 9 -6.13 -22.99 1.39
C VAL A 9 -6.66 -21.65 1.90
N ARG A 10 -7.79 -21.70 2.61
CA ARG A 10 -8.34 -20.55 3.31
C ARG A 10 -7.63 -20.42 4.64
N VAL A 11 -7.18 -19.22 4.93
CA VAL A 11 -6.51 -18.91 6.20
C VAL A 11 -7.50 -18.28 7.16
N GLU A 12 -7.34 -18.57 8.45
CA GLU A 12 -8.13 -17.89 9.47
C GLU A 12 -7.89 -16.39 9.40
N ARG A 13 -8.99 -15.62 9.47
CA ARG A 13 -8.93 -14.16 9.56
C ARG A 13 -9.23 -13.78 11.02
N PRO A 14 -8.20 -13.43 11.80
CA PRO A 14 -8.41 -12.94 13.15
C PRO A 14 -9.14 -11.58 13.12
N ARG A 15 -9.83 -11.24 14.20
CA ARG A 15 -10.63 -10.00 14.27
C ARG A 15 -9.79 -8.74 13.99
N PHE A 16 -8.55 -8.71 14.46
CA PHE A 16 -7.64 -7.57 14.22
C PHE A 16 -7.22 -7.41 12.76
N ALA A 17 -7.34 -8.43 11.90
CA ALA A 17 -7.05 -8.31 10.46
C ALA A 17 -8.00 -7.31 9.75
N TRP A 18 -9.17 -7.04 10.33
CA TRP A 18 -10.06 -6.01 9.83
C TRP A 18 -9.45 -4.61 9.89
N ILE A 19 -8.54 -4.35 10.83
CA ILE A 19 -7.79 -3.09 10.92
C ILE A 19 -6.97 -2.90 9.65
N ALA A 20 -6.20 -3.93 9.24
CA ALA A 20 -5.41 -3.85 8.01
C ALA A 20 -6.31 -3.68 6.77
N ILE A 21 -7.42 -4.43 6.69
CA ILE A 21 -8.37 -4.33 5.57
C ILE A 21 -8.94 -2.90 5.49
N ALA A 22 -9.35 -2.31 6.60
CA ALA A 22 -9.87 -0.95 6.63
C ALA A 22 -8.80 0.08 6.21
N LEU A 23 -7.58 -0.02 6.75
CA LEU A 23 -6.46 0.85 6.38
C LEU A 23 -6.12 0.74 4.89
N GLN A 24 -6.11 -0.47 4.34
CA GLN A 24 -5.87 -0.70 2.91
C GLN A 24 -6.97 -0.11 2.03
N VAL A 25 -8.23 -0.25 2.42
CA VAL A 25 -9.35 0.34 1.68
C VAL A 25 -9.26 1.86 1.69
N VAL A 26 -9.06 2.47 2.86
CA VAL A 26 -8.93 3.94 2.98
C VAL A 26 -7.74 4.45 2.17
N THR A 27 -6.56 3.84 2.35
CA THR A 27 -5.36 4.22 1.60
C THR A 27 -5.58 4.07 0.09
N GLY A 28 -6.14 2.94 -0.35
CA GLY A 28 -6.37 2.67 -1.76
C GLY A 28 -7.36 3.64 -2.41
N VAL A 29 -8.46 3.93 -1.73
CA VAL A 29 -9.48 4.89 -2.22
C VAL A 29 -8.91 6.31 -2.35
N LEU A 30 -8.02 6.72 -1.44
CA LEU A 30 -7.37 8.03 -1.50
C LEU A 30 -6.25 8.07 -2.54
N ALA A 31 -5.47 6.99 -2.67
CA ALA A 31 -4.29 6.95 -3.54
C ALA A 31 -4.64 6.86 -5.03
N VAL A 32 -5.72 6.16 -5.40
CA VAL A 32 -6.12 6.01 -6.81
C VAL A 32 -6.36 7.36 -7.49
N PRO A 33 -7.26 8.24 -7.00
CA PRO A 33 -7.53 9.50 -7.68
C PRO A 33 -6.30 10.41 -7.73
N VAL A 34 -5.54 10.51 -6.65
CA VAL A 34 -4.31 11.33 -6.61
C VAL A 34 -3.27 10.81 -7.61
N GLY A 35 -3.07 9.49 -7.66
CA GLY A 35 -2.16 8.89 -8.63
C GLY A 35 -2.62 9.10 -10.08
N ILE A 36 -3.92 9.01 -10.36
CA ILE A 36 -4.48 9.31 -11.69
C ILE A 36 -4.25 10.78 -12.06
N MET A 37 -4.41 11.72 -11.13
CA MET A 37 -4.15 13.14 -11.39
C MET A 37 -2.69 13.38 -11.76
N PHE A 38 -1.74 12.75 -11.11
CA PHE A 38 -0.31 12.82 -11.46
C PHE A 38 0.03 12.15 -12.80
N ILE A 39 -0.69 11.10 -13.18
CA ILE A 39 -0.53 10.47 -14.50
C ILE A 39 -1.10 11.37 -15.60
N ALA A 40 -2.24 12.01 -15.35
CA ALA A 40 -2.91 12.89 -16.30
C ALA A 40 -2.14 14.21 -16.51
N ASP A 41 -1.54 14.74 -15.43
CA ASP A 41 -0.69 15.93 -15.49
C ASP A 41 0.61 15.69 -14.71
N PRO A 42 1.66 15.21 -15.40
CA PRO A 42 2.95 14.93 -14.77
C PRO A 42 3.72 16.17 -14.28
N SER A 43 3.25 17.38 -14.62
CA SER A 43 3.84 18.62 -14.10
C SER A 43 3.42 18.91 -12.65
N GLY A 44 2.31 18.31 -12.21
CA GLY A 44 1.70 18.55 -10.89
C GLY A 44 0.86 19.82 -10.81
N ALA A 45 0.69 20.55 -11.92
CA ALA A 45 -0.10 21.78 -11.94
C ALA A 45 -1.57 21.54 -11.59
N LEU A 46 -2.13 20.40 -12.02
CA LEU A 46 -3.49 19.99 -11.68
C LEU A 46 -3.71 19.85 -10.16
N MET A 47 -2.64 19.52 -9.41
CA MET A 47 -2.64 19.41 -7.95
C MET A 47 -2.20 20.72 -7.26
N GLY A 48 -1.90 21.77 -8.03
CA GLY A 48 -1.42 23.04 -7.50
C GLY A 48 0.00 22.97 -6.90
N LEU A 49 0.81 22.00 -7.31
CA LEU A 49 2.16 21.83 -6.80
C LEU A 49 3.12 22.79 -7.49
N PRO A 50 4.09 23.39 -6.75
CA PRO A 50 5.11 24.25 -7.34
C PRO A 50 5.98 23.45 -8.33
N PRO A 51 6.25 23.98 -9.55
CA PRO A 51 7.04 23.28 -10.57
C PRO A 51 8.43 22.87 -10.09
N GLY A 52 9.10 23.71 -9.28
CA GLY A 52 10.45 23.45 -8.78
C GLY A 52 10.58 22.27 -7.82
N TRP A 53 9.49 21.76 -7.29
CA TRP A 53 9.55 20.63 -6.36
C TRP A 53 9.96 19.34 -7.06
N ILE A 54 9.42 19.07 -8.24
CA ILE A 54 9.72 17.82 -8.96
C ILE A 54 11.05 17.89 -9.71
N GLU A 55 11.46 19.08 -10.15
CA GLU A 55 12.73 19.29 -10.86
C GLU A 55 13.94 18.97 -9.99
N ALA A 56 13.83 19.15 -8.65
CA ALA A 56 14.87 18.81 -7.68
C ALA A 56 14.95 17.31 -7.38
N THR A 57 14.03 16.50 -7.93
CA THR A 57 13.97 15.05 -7.68
C THR A 57 14.57 14.25 -8.85
N PRO A 58 15.03 13.01 -8.61
CA PRO A 58 15.54 12.15 -9.69
C PRO A 58 14.46 11.72 -10.69
N PHE A 59 13.19 11.99 -10.42
CA PHE A 59 12.07 11.58 -11.29
C PHE A 59 11.82 12.57 -12.44
N GLY A 60 12.17 13.84 -12.28
CA GLY A 60 11.95 14.89 -13.28
C GLY A 60 10.48 15.18 -13.63
N SER A 61 9.54 14.34 -13.20
CA SER A 61 8.09 14.51 -13.36
C SER A 61 7.33 13.68 -12.34
N TYR A 62 6.04 14.01 -12.10
CA TYR A 62 5.16 13.25 -11.21
C TYR A 62 4.60 11.95 -11.83
N LEU A 63 4.97 11.59 -13.06
CA LEU A 63 4.47 10.39 -13.74
C LEU A 63 4.82 9.11 -12.96
N VAL A 64 6.10 8.91 -12.61
CA VAL A 64 6.54 7.72 -11.86
C VAL A 64 5.92 7.66 -10.47
N PRO A 65 5.96 8.74 -9.66
CA PRO A 65 5.18 8.84 -8.43
C PRO A 65 3.70 8.51 -8.60
N GLY A 66 3.06 9.04 -9.64
CA GLY A 66 1.64 8.80 -9.92
C GLY A 66 1.31 7.34 -10.22
N VAL A 67 2.13 6.70 -11.06
CA VAL A 67 1.97 5.27 -11.40
C VAL A 67 2.15 4.40 -10.15
N TYR A 68 3.16 4.68 -9.32
CA TYR A 68 3.36 3.96 -8.06
C TYR A 68 2.17 4.16 -7.11
N LEU A 69 1.71 5.39 -6.97
CA LEU A 69 0.63 5.74 -6.06
C LEU A 69 -0.70 5.10 -6.49
N ALA A 70 -1.08 5.20 -7.77
CA ALA A 70 -2.30 4.58 -8.28
C ALA A 70 -2.20 3.05 -8.31
N GLY A 71 -1.07 2.51 -8.74
CA GLY A 71 -0.88 1.07 -8.93
C GLY A 71 -0.66 0.34 -7.61
N VAL A 72 0.39 0.69 -6.88
CA VAL A 72 0.79 -0.05 -5.67
C VAL A 72 -0.06 0.37 -4.46
N ASN A 73 -0.06 1.67 -4.14
CA ASN A 73 -0.78 2.17 -2.97
C ASN A 73 -2.29 2.31 -3.21
N GLY A 74 -2.72 2.37 -4.48
CA GLY A 74 -4.12 2.39 -4.86
C GLY A 74 -4.67 0.99 -5.11
N ILE A 75 -4.55 0.53 -6.33
CA ILE A 75 -5.13 -0.76 -6.78
C ILE A 75 -4.55 -1.93 -5.98
N GLY A 76 -3.26 -1.93 -5.68
CA GLY A 76 -2.60 -2.98 -4.89
C GLY A 76 -3.22 -3.11 -3.49
N MET A 77 -3.41 -2.00 -2.77
CA MET A 77 -4.05 -2.00 -1.45
C MET A 77 -5.48 -2.54 -1.52
N LEU A 78 -6.29 -2.10 -2.49
CA LEU A 78 -7.66 -2.56 -2.66
C LEU A 78 -7.72 -4.05 -3.00
N ALA A 79 -6.84 -4.53 -3.87
CA ALA A 79 -6.76 -5.94 -4.24
C ALA A 79 -6.41 -6.82 -3.02
N VAL A 80 -5.43 -6.40 -2.20
CA VAL A 80 -5.04 -7.15 -1.00
C VAL A 80 -6.13 -7.09 0.07
N ALA A 81 -6.85 -5.97 0.20
CA ALA A 81 -8.02 -5.89 1.07
C ALA A 81 -9.08 -6.93 0.68
N VAL A 82 -9.37 -7.07 -0.62
CA VAL A 82 -10.28 -8.11 -1.14
C VAL A 82 -9.77 -9.52 -0.81
N LEU A 83 -8.48 -9.79 -0.99
CA LEU A 83 -7.88 -11.08 -0.60
C LEU A 83 -8.04 -11.34 0.91
N GLY A 84 -7.87 -10.33 1.74
CA GLY A 84 -8.09 -10.40 3.19
C GLY A 84 -9.54 -10.74 3.54
N VAL A 85 -10.51 -10.10 2.89
CA VAL A 85 -11.94 -10.42 3.04
C VAL A 85 -12.22 -11.86 2.63
N ARG A 86 -11.66 -12.31 1.51
CA ARG A 86 -11.80 -13.67 0.98
C ARG A 86 -11.00 -14.73 1.75
N ARG A 87 -10.26 -14.35 2.78
CA ARG A 87 -9.40 -15.23 3.58
C ARG A 87 -8.36 -15.98 2.73
N HIS A 88 -7.84 -15.32 1.71
CA HIS A 88 -6.81 -15.91 0.87
C HIS A 88 -5.49 -16.04 1.64
N TRP A 89 -4.78 -17.15 1.44
CA TRP A 89 -3.55 -17.47 2.19
C TRP A 89 -2.44 -16.41 2.03
N SER A 90 -2.37 -15.74 0.88
CA SER A 90 -1.35 -14.72 0.61
C SER A 90 -1.67 -13.35 1.23
N ALA A 91 -2.90 -13.13 1.73
CA ALA A 91 -3.32 -11.83 2.23
C ALA A 91 -2.39 -11.26 3.33
N PRO A 92 -1.98 -12.00 4.37
CA PRO A 92 -1.09 -11.47 5.39
C PRO A 92 0.30 -11.14 4.85
N TRP A 93 0.85 -11.95 3.93
CA TRP A 93 2.15 -11.68 3.29
C TRP A 93 2.12 -10.40 2.45
N LEU A 94 1.10 -10.26 1.61
CA LEU A 94 0.93 -9.08 0.75
C LEU A 94 0.62 -7.82 1.58
N THR A 95 -0.13 -7.96 2.69
CA THR A 95 -0.34 -6.85 3.64
C THR A 95 0.98 -6.35 4.20
N GLY A 96 1.87 -7.25 4.62
CA GLY A 96 3.21 -6.89 5.10
C GLY A 96 4.06 -6.24 4.01
N ALA A 97 4.07 -6.80 2.81
CA ALA A 97 4.82 -6.26 1.66
C ALA A 97 4.35 -4.84 1.30
N LEU A 98 3.02 -4.60 1.27
CA LEU A 98 2.47 -3.27 1.02
C LEU A 98 2.77 -2.29 2.16
N GLY A 99 2.78 -2.75 3.42
CA GLY A 99 3.19 -1.94 4.56
C GLY A 99 4.64 -1.47 4.43
N VAL A 100 5.56 -2.38 4.11
CA VAL A 100 6.97 -2.05 3.83
C VAL A 100 7.10 -1.12 2.63
N GLY A 101 6.38 -1.40 1.53
CA GLY A 101 6.36 -0.56 0.34
C GLY A 101 5.89 0.86 0.63
N LEU A 102 4.85 1.02 1.45
CA LEU A 102 4.34 2.33 1.86
C LEU A 102 5.36 3.08 2.74
N ILE A 103 5.98 2.41 3.71
CA ILE A 103 7.05 3.01 4.53
C ILE A 103 8.19 3.49 3.64
N THR A 104 8.70 2.63 2.76
CA THR A 104 9.79 2.95 1.85
C THR A 104 9.44 4.15 0.97
N TRP A 105 8.23 4.17 0.40
CA TRP A 105 7.75 5.27 -0.42
C TRP A 105 7.71 6.59 0.36
N ILE A 106 7.17 6.58 1.57
CA ILE A 106 7.09 7.78 2.40
C ILE A 106 8.47 8.27 2.84
N LEU A 107 9.41 7.37 3.14
CA LEU A 107 10.78 7.76 3.43
C LEU A 107 11.46 8.41 2.23
N VAL A 108 11.29 7.86 1.02
CA VAL A 108 11.77 8.49 -0.22
C VAL A 108 11.15 9.86 -0.40
N GLN A 109 9.84 9.99 -0.18
CA GLN A 109 9.13 11.27 -0.29
C GLN A 109 9.68 12.30 0.70
N ILE A 110 9.94 11.94 1.96
CA ILE A 110 10.52 12.84 2.97
C ILE A 110 11.93 13.30 2.57
N LEU A 111 12.72 12.43 1.95
CA LEU A 111 14.09 12.74 1.55
C LEU A 111 14.17 13.68 0.34
N ILE A 112 13.18 13.66 -0.55
CA ILE A 112 13.21 14.41 -1.82
C ILE A 112 12.26 15.61 -1.85
N MET A 113 11.25 15.66 -0.99
CA MET A 113 10.29 16.77 -0.92
C MET A 113 10.74 17.81 0.12
N PRO A 114 10.73 19.12 -0.21
CA PRO A 114 11.17 20.17 0.71
C PRO A 114 10.23 20.37 1.89
N GLU A 115 8.98 19.98 1.75
CA GLU A 115 7.96 20.14 2.79
C GLU A 115 7.22 18.81 3.04
N THR A 116 6.97 18.53 4.32
CA THR A 116 6.19 17.37 4.76
C THR A 116 4.83 17.82 5.28
N MET A 117 3.77 17.23 4.76
CA MET A 117 2.40 17.46 5.22
C MET A 117 2.05 16.48 6.35
N ILE A 118 1.07 16.82 7.17
CA ILE A 118 0.54 15.91 8.21
C ILE A 118 0.16 14.53 7.64
N LEU A 119 -0.31 14.51 6.40
CA LEU A 119 -0.71 13.28 5.70
C LEU A 119 0.47 12.31 5.48
N THR A 120 1.69 12.83 5.31
CA THR A 120 2.94 12.05 5.20
C THR A 120 3.13 11.17 6.45
N TRP A 121 2.97 11.77 7.63
CA TRP A 121 3.10 11.06 8.91
C TRP A 121 1.97 10.06 9.15
N VAL A 122 0.75 10.38 8.72
CA VAL A 122 -0.39 9.46 8.78
C VAL A 122 -0.12 8.22 7.92
N PHE A 123 0.37 8.39 6.70
CA PHE A 123 0.70 7.24 5.83
C PHE A 123 1.91 6.46 6.34
N LEU A 124 2.90 7.12 6.93
CA LEU A 124 4.01 6.41 7.57
C LEU A 124 3.52 5.52 8.71
N ALA A 125 2.68 6.06 9.60
CA ALA A 125 2.07 5.30 10.68
C ALA A 125 1.19 4.15 10.15
N THR A 126 0.46 4.38 9.05
CA THR A 126 -0.33 3.35 8.37
C THR A 126 0.54 2.21 7.86
N GLY A 127 1.69 2.51 7.25
CA GLY A 127 2.65 1.50 6.80
C GLY A 127 3.15 0.63 7.95
N PHE A 128 3.52 1.21 9.09
CA PHE A 128 3.90 0.47 10.29
C PHE A 128 2.74 -0.38 10.84
N ALA A 129 1.54 0.18 10.91
CA ALA A 129 0.36 -0.54 11.38
C ALA A 129 0.06 -1.77 10.51
N LEU A 130 0.15 -1.65 9.17
CA LEU A 130 0.01 -2.77 8.24
C LEU A 130 1.08 -3.84 8.48
N GLY A 131 2.34 -3.45 8.68
CA GLY A 131 3.45 -4.35 8.99
C GLY A 131 3.21 -5.13 10.29
N PHE A 132 2.82 -4.45 11.37
CA PHE A 132 2.52 -5.09 12.65
C PHE A 132 1.32 -6.04 12.55
N VAL A 133 0.22 -5.60 11.95
CA VAL A 133 -0.96 -6.46 11.77
C VAL A 133 -0.62 -7.68 10.94
N ALA A 134 0.15 -7.53 9.85
CA ALA A 134 0.60 -8.64 9.01
C ALA A 134 1.44 -9.65 9.80
N LEU A 135 2.40 -9.16 10.60
CA LEU A 135 3.26 -10.02 11.44
C LEU A 135 2.43 -10.86 12.43
N PHE A 136 1.50 -10.22 13.15
CA PHE A 136 0.62 -10.94 14.08
C PHE A 136 -0.32 -11.90 13.34
N TRP A 137 -0.80 -11.53 12.16
CA TRP A 137 -1.65 -12.40 11.33
C TRP A 137 -0.90 -13.64 10.88
N LEU A 138 0.33 -13.48 10.37
CA LEU A 138 1.20 -14.58 9.96
C LEU A 138 1.52 -15.54 11.12
N ARG A 139 1.80 -14.99 12.32
CA ARG A 139 2.02 -15.79 13.52
C ARG A 139 0.77 -16.57 13.93
N ARG A 140 -0.38 -15.92 13.95
CA ARG A 140 -1.65 -16.52 14.35
C ARG A 140 -2.08 -17.65 13.42
N THR A 141 -1.77 -17.56 12.14
CA THR A 141 -2.11 -18.56 11.13
C THR A 141 -1.03 -19.64 10.96
N GLY A 142 0.04 -19.59 11.74
CA GLY A 142 1.13 -20.55 11.68
C GLY A 142 1.98 -20.49 10.40
N GLN A 143 1.78 -19.44 9.58
CA GLN A 143 2.56 -19.23 8.36
C GLN A 143 3.98 -18.72 8.66
N LEU A 144 4.17 -18.11 9.81
CA LEU A 144 5.46 -17.67 10.33
C LEU A 144 5.75 -18.46 11.60
N ARG A 145 6.53 -19.52 11.49
CA ARG A 145 7.08 -20.24 12.63
C ARG A 145 8.45 -19.62 12.93
N LEU A 146 8.48 -18.70 13.87
CA LEU A 146 9.72 -18.33 14.52
C LEU A 146 9.99 -19.40 15.61
N TRP A 147 11.11 -20.05 15.48
CA TRP A 147 11.64 -21.12 16.36
C TRP A 147 11.56 -20.73 17.81
#